data_3822f17d689914ec810fd2a8b8f3a870
#
_entry.id   3822f17d689914ec810fd2a8b8f3a870
#
_cell.length_a   1.000
_cell.length_b   1.000
_cell.length_c   1.000
_cell.angle_alpha   90.00
_cell.angle_beta   90.00
_cell.angle_gamma   90.00
#
_symmetry.space_group_name_H-M   'P 1'
#
loop_
_entity.id
_entity.type
_entity.pdbx_description
1 polymer ?
#
loop_
_entity_poly.entity_id
_entity_poly.type
_entity_poly.pdbx_seq_one_letter_code
_entity_poly.pdbx_strand_id
1 'polypeptide(L)'
;MTSTRILAGATALACILALTAIQAHATASDYRFELVGKPRLAAKKDIVQIRLVRVADGKPVSDAVIFESKADMGPAGMETMTAPVKAIPPKDGVYSFEVDPGMAGTWALHLAAKVQGEAETVRGTVNADLVK
;
A
#
# COMPACT_ATOMS: atom_id res chain seq x y z
N MET A 1 24.22 -46.05 66.50
CA MET A 1 23.95 -46.45 65.13
C MET A 1 22.91 -45.53 64.55
N THR A 2 23.32 -44.48 63.95
CA THR A 2 22.46 -43.43 63.42
C THR A 2 22.63 -43.34 61.91
N SER A 3 21.65 -43.78 61.18
CA SER A 3 21.64 -43.72 59.72
C SER A 3 21.04 -42.39 59.30
N THR A 4 21.87 -41.50 58.80
CA THR A 4 21.42 -40.21 58.21
C THR A 4 21.04 -40.46 56.73
N ARG A 5 19.77 -40.29 56.40
CA ARG A 5 19.30 -40.29 55.04
C ARG A 5 19.32 -38.87 54.53
N ILE A 6 20.18 -38.62 53.53
CA ILE A 6 20.22 -37.37 52.80
C ILE A 6 19.20 -37.47 51.68
N LEU A 7 18.14 -36.66 51.73
CA LEU A 7 17.22 -36.44 50.61
C LEU A 7 17.85 -35.43 49.66
N ALA A 8 18.23 -35.89 48.50
CA ALA A 8 18.59 -35.00 47.38
C ALA A 8 17.32 -34.46 46.72
N GLY A 9 17.06 -33.20 46.95
CA GLY A 9 15.98 -32.48 46.22
C GLY A 9 16.45 -32.11 44.81
N ALA A 10 15.88 -32.73 43.82
CA ALA A 10 16.07 -32.33 42.45
C ALA A 10 15.15 -31.14 42.12
N THR A 11 15.70 -29.96 42.08
CA THR A 11 14.99 -28.75 41.58
C THR A 11 15.04 -28.81 40.06
N ALA A 12 13.94 -29.19 39.44
CA ALA A 12 13.75 -29.08 38.00
C ALA A 12 13.51 -27.59 37.65
N LEU A 13 14.51 -26.96 37.05
CA LEU A 13 14.43 -25.63 36.49
C LEU A 13 13.70 -25.71 35.15
N ALA A 14 12.42 -25.42 35.12
CA ALA A 14 11.64 -25.33 33.90
C ALA A 14 12.00 -24.01 33.20
N CYS A 15 12.87 -24.07 32.19
CA CYS A 15 13.09 -22.96 31.25
C CYS A 15 11.87 -22.82 30.36
N ILE A 16 11.01 -21.88 30.69
CA ILE A 16 9.94 -21.43 29.78
C ILE A 16 10.62 -20.57 28.71
N LEU A 17 10.89 -21.15 27.55
CA LEU A 17 11.22 -20.40 26.35
C LEU A 17 9.95 -19.66 25.90
N ALA A 18 9.86 -18.39 26.27
CA ALA A 18 8.89 -17.50 25.65
C ALA A 18 9.31 -17.27 24.21
N LEU A 19 8.68 -18.00 23.27
CA LEU A 19 8.76 -17.66 21.85
C LEU A 19 8.04 -16.32 21.68
N THR A 20 8.81 -15.24 21.68
CA THR A 20 8.32 -13.94 21.16
C THR A 20 8.18 -14.12 19.65
N ALA A 21 6.97 -14.33 19.19
CA ALA A 21 6.65 -14.24 17.78
C ALA A 21 6.95 -12.80 17.34
N ILE A 22 8.04 -12.59 16.61
CA ILE A 22 8.31 -11.34 15.93
C ILE A 22 7.29 -11.27 14.81
N GLN A 23 6.22 -10.52 15.02
CA GLN A 23 5.28 -10.21 13.95
C GLN A 23 6.02 -9.27 13.00
N ALA A 24 6.39 -9.77 11.83
CA ALA A 24 6.88 -8.95 10.75
C ALA A 24 5.70 -8.06 10.30
N HIS A 25 5.71 -6.80 10.71
CA HIS A 25 4.78 -5.81 10.19
C HIS A 25 5.25 -5.43 8.78
N ALA A 26 4.40 -5.62 7.79
CA ALA A 26 4.66 -5.10 6.47
C ALA A 26 4.73 -3.58 6.54
N THR A 27 5.76 -3.00 5.91
CA THR A 27 5.96 -1.56 5.83
C THR A 27 5.32 -1.00 4.57
N ALA A 28 5.20 0.32 4.49
CA ALA A 28 4.70 0.99 3.28
C ALA A 28 5.51 0.63 2.02
N SER A 29 6.78 0.27 2.16
CA SER A 29 7.67 -0.17 1.08
C SER A 29 7.40 -1.59 0.57
N ASP A 30 6.59 -2.37 1.27
CA ASP A 30 6.21 -3.73 0.84
C ASP A 30 5.11 -3.74 -0.23
N TYR A 31 4.61 -2.57 -0.56
CA TYR A 31 3.56 -2.35 -1.56
C TYR A 31 3.97 -1.28 -2.56
N ARG A 32 3.45 -1.38 -3.77
CA ARG A 32 3.60 -0.34 -4.79
C ARG A 32 2.32 -0.19 -5.60
N PHE A 33 2.08 1.03 -6.05
CA PHE A 33 1.04 1.32 -7.02
C PHE A 33 1.59 1.17 -8.43
N GLU A 34 0.83 0.52 -9.29
CA GLU A 34 1.18 0.32 -10.69
C GLU A 34 0.07 0.80 -11.60
N LEU A 35 0.44 1.46 -12.69
CA LEU A 35 -0.50 1.85 -13.73
C LEU A 35 -0.97 0.60 -14.50
N VAL A 36 -2.27 0.48 -14.72
CA VAL A 36 -2.87 -0.58 -15.52
C VAL A 36 -3.20 -0.04 -16.91
N GLY A 37 -2.36 -0.37 -17.88
CA GLY A 37 -2.53 0.12 -19.24
C GLY A 37 -2.27 1.63 -19.35
N LYS A 38 -2.78 2.22 -20.42
CA LYS A 38 -2.72 3.67 -20.65
C LYS A 38 -4.00 4.35 -20.16
N PRO A 39 -3.90 5.60 -19.64
CA PRO A 39 -5.08 6.40 -19.40
C PRO A 39 -5.95 6.50 -20.66
N ARG A 40 -7.25 6.55 -20.47
CA ARG A 40 -8.20 6.67 -21.57
C ARG A 40 -9.13 7.84 -21.35
N LEU A 41 -9.39 8.57 -22.41
CA LEU A 41 -10.35 9.67 -22.37
C LEU A 41 -11.79 9.14 -22.35
N ALA A 42 -12.57 9.59 -21.40
CA ALA A 42 -13.98 9.30 -21.27
C ALA A 42 -14.74 10.57 -20.85
N ALA A 43 -15.70 11.01 -21.65
CA ALA A 43 -16.51 12.21 -21.38
C ALA A 43 -15.66 13.46 -21.02
N LYS A 44 -14.58 13.71 -21.75
CA LYS A 44 -13.64 14.83 -21.59
C LYS A 44 -12.79 14.76 -20.30
N LYS A 45 -12.71 13.61 -19.67
CA LYS A 45 -11.86 13.35 -18.51
C LYS A 45 -11.03 12.12 -18.73
N ASP A 46 -9.87 12.08 -18.16
CA ASP A 46 -9.00 10.92 -18.25
C ASP A 46 -9.32 9.91 -17.15
N ILE A 47 -9.46 8.65 -17.54
CA ILE A 47 -9.63 7.54 -16.60
C ILE A 47 -8.28 6.86 -16.44
N VAL A 48 -7.75 6.93 -15.23
CA VAL A 48 -6.50 6.29 -14.82
C VAL A 48 -6.85 5.05 -14.01
N GLN A 49 -6.33 3.91 -14.43
CA GLN A 49 -6.51 2.64 -13.73
C GLN A 49 -5.21 2.22 -13.06
N ILE A 50 -5.32 1.84 -11.79
CA ILE A 50 -4.18 1.52 -10.93
C ILE A 50 -4.49 0.24 -10.18
N ARG A 51 -3.47 -0.55 -9.94
CA ARG A 51 -3.52 -1.63 -8.96
C ARG A 51 -2.47 -1.42 -7.88
N LEU A 52 -2.76 -1.89 -6.70
CA LEU A 52 -1.82 -1.98 -5.60
C LEU A 52 -1.27 -3.40 -5.57
N VAL A 53 0.04 -3.53 -5.55
CA VAL A 53 0.73 -4.82 -5.65
C VAL A 53 1.62 -5.00 -4.43
N ARG A 54 1.60 -6.21 -3.86
CA ARG A 54 2.57 -6.61 -2.85
C ARG A 54 3.90 -6.94 -3.55
N VAL A 55 4.98 -6.29 -3.11
CA VAL A 55 6.30 -6.42 -3.76
C VAL A 55 6.87 -7.83 -3.62
N ALA A 56 6.65 -8.50 -2.48
CA ALA A 56 7.23 -9.79 -2.19
C ALA A 56 6.80 -10.91 -3.15
N ASP A 57 5.55 -10.91 -3.60
CA ASP A 57 4.97 -11.97 -4.42
C ASP A 57 4.32 -11.47 -5.72
N GLY A 58 4.31 -10.16 -5.94
CA GLY A 58 3.69 -9.53 -7.10
C GLY A 58 2.16 -9.64 -7.16
N LYS A 59 1.51 -10.07 -6.08
CA LYS A 59 0.05 -10.25 -6.05
C LYS A 59 -0.68 -8.93 -5.86
N PRO A 60 -1.77 -8.71 -6.59
CA PRO A 60 -2.60 -7.53 -6.42
C PRO A 60 -3.35 -7.57 -5.08
N VAL A 61 -3.52 -6.40 -4.48
CA VAL A 61 -4.30 -6.20 -3.25
C VAL A 61 -5.63 -5.57 -3.65
N SER A 62 -6.72 -6.32 -3.51
CA SER A 62 -8.06 -5.91 -3.96
C SER A 62 -8.93 -5.31 -2.85
N ASP A 63 -8.52 -5.45 -1.60
CA ASP A 63 -9.28 -5.04 -0.42
C ASP A 63 -8.72 -3.78 0.27
N ALA A 64 -7.78 -3.09 -0.37
CA ALA A 64 -7.27 -1.82 0.13
C ALA A 64 -8.30 -0.69 -0.07
N VAL A 65 -8.28 0.27 0.85
CA VAL A 65 -9.06 1.49 0.75
C VAL A 65 -8.11 2.64 0.41
N ILE A 66 -8.23 3.17 -0.80
CA ILE A 66 -7.52 4.39 -1.20
C ILE A 66 -8.34 5.57 -0.71
N PHE A 67 -7.85 6.29 0.27
CA PHE A 67 -8.56 7.39 0.92
C PHE A 67 -8.02 8.77 0.54
N GLU A 68 -6.88 8.82 -0.13
CA GLU A 68 -6.29 10.06 -0.65
C GLU A 68 -5.85 9.84 -2.08
N SER A 69 -6.23 10.76 -2.95
CA SER A 69 -5.81 10.82 -4.35
C SER A 69 -5.67 12.27 -4.77
N LYS A 70 -4.50 12.63 -5.26
CA LYS A 70 -4.18 13.98 -5.75
C LYS A 70 -3.39 13.87 -7.04
N ALA A 71 -3.58 14.83 -7.94
CA ALA A 71 -2.83 14.91 -9.18
C ALA A 71 -2.17 16.27 -9.33
N ASP A 72 -0.91 16.27 -9.75
CA ASP A 72 -0.17 17.49 -10.11
C ASP A 72 0.77 17.24 -11.30
N MET A 73 1.29 18.31 -11.88
CA MET A 73 2.24 18.26 -12.97
C MET A 73 3.71 18.34 -12.50
N GLY A 74 4.04 17.78 -11.35
CA GLY A 74 5.42 17.70 -10.85
C GLY A 74 6.42 17.14 -11.85
N PRO A 75 6.10 16.04 -12.60
CA PRO A 75 6.99 15.52 -13.63
C PRO A 75 7.35 16.52 -14.73
N ALA A 76 6.51 17.51 -14.99
CA ALA A 76 6.77 18.59 -15.91
C ALA A 76 7.37 19.85 -15.24
N GLY A 77 7.73 19.78 -13.95
CA GLY A 77 8.23 20.91 -13.18
C GLY A 77 7.17 21.92 -12.73
N MET A 78 5.89 21.52 -12.77
CA MET A 78 4.75 22.38 -12.43
C MET A 78 3.94 21.77 -11.27
N GLU A 79 4.54 21.60 -10.12
CA GLU A 79 3.95 20.95 -8.93
C GLU A 79 2.74 21.70 -8.38
N THR A 80 2.66 22.99 -8.60
CA THR A 80 1.51 23.82 -8.16
C THR A 80 0.29 23.69 -9.08
N MET A 81 0.48 23.11 -10.27
CA MET A 81 -0.62 22.81 -11.19
C MET A 81 -1.26 21.49 -10.78
N THR A 82 -2.44 21.57 -10.21
CA THR A 82 -3.20 20.43 -9.71
C THR A 82 -4.46 20.18 -10.54
N ALA A 83 -4.97 18.96 -10.50
CA ALA A 83 -6.20 18.57 -11.16
C ALA A 83 -7.17 17.91 -10.19
N PRO A 84 -8.48 18.11 -10.37
CA PRO A 84 -9.49 17.35 -9.63
C PRO A 84 -9.38 15.86 -9.93
N VAL A 85 -9.44 15.05 -8.88
CA VAL A 85 -9.42 13.58 -8.96
C VAL A 85 -10.63 13.03 -8.23
N LYS A 86 -11.37 12.15 -8.91
CA LYS A 86 -12.52 11.47 -8.34
C LYS A 86 -12.29 9.96 -8.40
N ALA A 87 -12.35 9.31 -7.25
CA ALA A 87 -12.29 7.84 -7.19
C ALA A 87 -13.58 7.22 -7.76
N ILE A 88 -13.42 6.19 -8.55
CA ILE A 88 -14.49 5.32 -9.04
C ILE A 88 -14.48 4.05 -8.19
N PRO A 89 -15.63 3.45 -7.86
CA PRO A 89 -15.65 2.21 -7.09
C PRO A 89 -14.73 1.15 -7.70
N PRO A 90 -13.87 0.49 -6.90
CA PRO A 90 -12.93 -0.50 -7.41
C PRO A 90 -13.65 -1.72 -7.96
N LYS A 91 -13.05 -2.34 -8.97
CA LYS A 91 -13.57 -3.55 -9.61
C LYS A 91 -12.42 -4.49 -9.94
N ASP A 92 -12.55 -5.75 -9.55
CA ASP A 92 -11.59 -6.83 -9.87
C ASP A 92 -10.13 -6.49 -9.49
N GLY A 93 -9.94 -5.82 -8.34
CA GLY A 93 -8.62 -5.41 -7.85
C GLY A 93 -8.03 -4.21 -8.58
N VAL A 94 -8.80 -3.56 -9.45
CA VAL A 94 -8.41 -2.34 -10.15
C VAL A 94 -9.09 -1.13 -9.53
N TYR A 95 -8.28 -0.15 -9.15
CA TYR A 95 -8.73 1.14 -8.64
C TYR A 95 -8.71 2.14 -9.78
N SER A 96 -9.84 2.76 -10.07
CA SER A 96 -9.99 3.69 -11.17
C SER A 96 -10.22 5.11 -10.65
N PHE A 97 -9.61 6.08 -11.32
CA PHE A 97 -9.71 7.49 -10.98
C PHE A 97 -10.07 8.29 -12.23
N GLU A 98 -11.05 9.16 -12.08
CA GLU A 98 -11.38 10.16 -13.06
C GLU A 98 -10.56 11.41 -12.74
N VAL A 99 -9.73 11.84 -13.69
CA VAL A 99 -8.90 13.03 -13.58
C VAL A 99 -9.35 14.05 -14.62
N ASP A 100 -9.53 15.29 -14.20
CA ASP A 100 -9.85 16.41 -15.10
C ASP A 100 -8.64 17.35 -15.23
N PRO A 101 -7.66 17.02 -16.06
CA PRO A 101 -6.46 17.81 -16.20
C PRO A 101 -6.74 19.11 -16.93
N GLY A 102 -6.07 20.19 -16.53
CA GLY A 102 -6.17 21.47 -17.23
C GLY A 102 -5.49 21.46 -18.59
N MET A 103 -4.55 20.54 -18.80
CA MET A 103 -3.80 20.39 -20.05
C MET A 103 -3.23 18.97 -20.18
N ALA A 104 -2.97 18.56 -21.41
CA ALA A 104 -2.29 17.30 -21.69
C ALA A 104 -0.85 17.32 -21.14
N GLY A 105 -0.32 16.17 -20.79
CA GLY A 105 1.03 15.99 -20.31
C GLY A 105 1.17 14.88 -19.28
N THR A 106 2.36 14.75 -18.72
CA THR A 106 2.62 13.77 -17.66
C THR A 106 2.23 14.34 -16.31
N TRP A 107 1.29 13.66 -15.68
CA TRP A 107 0.78 14.01 -14.36
C TRP A 107 1.22 12.96 -13.32
N ALA A 108 1.54 13.40 -12.14
CA ALA A 108 1.79 12.53 -11.00
C ALA A 108 0.50 12.34 -10.20
N LEU A 109 0.11 11.10 -10.00
CA LEU A 109 -1.00 10.72 -9.12
C LEU A 109 -0.42 10.27 -7.78
N HIS A 110 -0.66 11.04 -6.73
CA HIS A 110 -0.26 10.73 -5.36
C HIS A 110 -1.40 10.02 -4.66
N LEU A 111 -1.11 8.86 -4.12
CA LEU A 111 -2.09 7.96 -3.53
C LEU A 111 -1.72 7.58 -2.11
N ALA A 112 -2.72 7.45 -1.26
CA ALA A 112 -2.58 6.88 0.07
C ALA A 112 -3.67 5.84 0.30
N ALA A 113 -3.26 4.67 0.74
CA ALA A 113 -4.14 3.53 0.97
C ALA A 113 -3.96 2.92 2.35
N LYS A 114 -5.06 2.40 2.89
CA LYS A 114 -5.06 1.47 4.01
C LYS A 114 -5.24 0.06 3.48
N VAL A 115 -4.30 -0.80 3.81
CA VAL A 115 -4.37 -2.23 3.51
C VAL A 115 -4.85 -2.96 4.77
N GLN A 116 -5.79 -3.86 4.60
CA GLN A 116 -6.33 -4.61 5.73
C GLN A 116 -5.23 -5.47 6.38
N GLY A 117 -5.13 -5.39 7.69
CA GLY A 117 -4.10 -6.08 8.47
C GLY A 117 -2.79 -5.30 8.62
N GLU A 118 -2.63 -4.15 7.92
CA GLU A 118 -1.44 -3.33 8.01
C GLU A 118 -1.65 -2.11 8.92
N ALA A 119 -0.67 -1.85 9.79
CA ALA A 119 -0.73 -0.70 10.70
C ALA A 119 -0.38 0.61 10.00
N GLU A 120 0.50 0.56 8.99
CA GLU A 120 0.98 1.73 8.28
C GLU A 120 0.13 2.07 7.06
N THR A 121 0.09 3.37 6.73
CA THR A 121 -0.50 3.84 5.48
C THR A 121 0.47 3.63 4.34
N VAL A 122 0.00 2.96 3.29
CA VAL A 122 0.76 2.79 2.05
C VAL A 122 0.61 4.06 1.22
N ARG A 123 1.73 4.72 0.92
CA ARG A 123 1.78 5.91 0.07
C ARG A 123 2.61 5.63 -1.17
N GLY A 124 2.21 6.21 -2.28
CA GLY A 124 2.95 6.08 -3.52
C GLY A 124 2.50 7.06 -4.57
N THR A 125 3.29 7.16 -5.63
CA THR A 125 3.03 8.03 -6.76
C THR A 125 3.10 7.23 -8.04
N VAL A 126 2.16 7.49 -8.95
CA VAL A 126 2.13 6.91 -10.28
C VAL A 126 2.10 8.04 -11.30
N ASN A 127 3.01 8.01 -12.26
CA ASN A 127 3.00 8.96 -13.36
C ASN A 127 2.13 8.44 -14.50
N ALA A 128 1.29 9.30 -15.05
CA ALA A 128 0.39 8.98 -16.13
C ALA A 128 0.36 10.11 -17.17
N ASP A 129 0.41 9.74 -18.44
CA ASP A 129 0.28 10.67 -19.54
C ASP A 129 -1.21 10.90 -19.83
N LEU A 130 -1.69 12.09 -19.50
CA LEU A 130 -3.07 12.48 -19.69
C LEU A 130 -3.23 13.26 -21.01
N VAL A 131 -4.32 12.99 -21.69
CA VAL A 131 -4.52 13.48 -23.07
C VAL A 131 -5.58 14.57 -23.20
N LYS A 132 -6.37 14.76 -22.17
CA LYS A 132 -7.51 15.65 -22.07
C LYS A 132 -8.27 15.89 -23.36
#